data_94b8645c6bce50b60e66fd6876886460
#
_entry.id   94b8645c6bce50b60e66fd6876886460
#
_cell.length_a   1.000
_cell.length_b   1.000
_cell.length_c   1.000
_cell.angle_alpha   90.00
_cell.angle_beta   90.00
_cell.angle_gamma   90.00
#
_symmetry.space_group_name_H-M   'P 1'
#
loop_
_entity.id
_entity.type
_entity.pdbx_description
1 polymer ?
#
loop_
_entity_poly.entity_id
_entity_poly.type
_entity_poly.pdbx_seq_one_letter_code
_entity_poly.pdbx_strand_id
1 'polypeptide(L)'
;HWRISPEKLDALDEKGLIEWSSNGNPRQIIFAKDRQKVGKYLQDIWNYKDPFYPQYPTQKNSDMLEMIIRTSSNENDTVLDCFAGSGSTLLAASKVNRNFIGIDSSEKAFDVIQKNLKNDQKELFRSELAIYHQKSNK
;
A
#
# COMPACT_ATOMS: atom_id res chain seq x y z
N HIS A 1 -6.24 -31.08 -15.21
CA HIS A 1 -5.09 -31.31 -14.32
C HIS A 1 -5.43 -30.84 -12.91
N TRP A 2 -5.52 -31.76 -11.99
CA TRP A 2 -5.70 -31.46 -10.56
C TRP A 2 -4.40 -30.88 -10.01
N ARG A 3 -4.49 -29.80 -9.24
CA ARG A 3 -3.33 -29.17 -8.57
C ARG A 3 -2.99 -29.84 -7.23
N ILE A 4 -3.71 -30.88 -6.85
CA ILE A 4 -3.57 -31.59 -5.57
C ILE A 4 -3.28 -33.06 -5.88
N SER A 5 -2.33 -33.66 -5.15
CA SER A 5 -2.05 -35.11 -5.31
C SER A 5 -3.21 -35.95 -4.76
N PRO A 6 -3.40 -37.18 -5.24
CA PRO A 6 -4.46 -38.09 -4.78
C PRO A 6 -4.45 -38.25 -3.25
N GLU A 7 -3.28 -38.51 -2.66
CA GLU A 7 -3.12 -38.76 -1.23
C GLU A 7 -3.54 -37.53 -0.39
N LYS A 8 -3.28 -36.32 -0.91
CA LYS A 8 -3.71 -35.08 -0.26
C LYS A 8 -5.22 -34.85 -0.42
N LEU A 9 -5.80 -35.29 -1.53
CA LEU A 9 -7.23 -35.21 -1.75
C LEU A 9 -7.96 -36.13 -0.77
N ASP A 10 -7.51 -37.38 -0.66
CA ASP A 10 -8.08 -38.38 0.26
C ASP A 10 -8.00 -37.88 1.71
N ALA A 11 -6.84 -37.35 2.12
CA ALA A 11 -6.67 -36.80 3.47
C ALA A 11 -7.56 -35.57 3.76
N LEU A 12 -7.96 -34.81 2.74
CA LEU A 12 -8.90 -33.70 2.89
C LEU A 12 -10.35 -34.24 2.94
N ASP A 13 -10.67 -35.26 2.18
CA ASP A 13 -12.00 -35.89 2.16
C ASP A 13 -12.30 -36.57 3.50
N GLU A 14 -11.36 -37.33 4.05
CA GLU A 14 -11.45 -37.92 5.39
C GLU A 14 -11.72 -36.88 6.50
N LYS A 15 -11.22 -35.63 6.31
CA LYS A 15 -11.47 -34.52 7.24
C LYS A 15 -12.79 -33.79 6.98
N GLY A 16 -13.58 -34.22 5.99
CA GLY A 16 -14.79 -33.53 5.59
C GLY A 16 -14.57 -32.17 4.97
N LEU A 17 -13.38 -31.94 4.38
CA LEU A 17 -13.00 -30.69 3.73
C LEU A 17 -13.14 -30.72 2.21
N ILE A 18 -13.80 -31.75 1.69
CA ILE A 18 -14.15 -31.88 0.26
C ILE A 18 -15.67 -31.94 0.13
N GLU A 19 -16.19 -31.12 -0.77
CA GLU A 19 -17.55 -31.18 -1.27
C GLU A 19 -17.53 -31.77 -2.67
N TRP A 20 -18.24 -32.85 -2.88
CA TRP A 20 -18.36 -33.46 -4.20
C TRP A 20 -19.54 -32.87 -4.96
N SER A 21 -19.27 -32.29 -6.12
CA SER A 21 -20.35 -31.83 -7.00
C SER A 21 -21.16 -33.00 -7.60
N SER A 22 -22.36 -32.73 -8.12
CA SER A 22 -23.20 -33.71 -8.80
C SER A 22 -22.50 -34.43 -9.97
N ASN A 23 -21.49 -33.79 -10.56
CA ASN A 23 -20.70 -34.32 -11.67
C ASN A 23 -19.41 -35.04 -11.19
N GLY A 24 -19.29 -35.35 -9.89
CA GLY A 24 -18.13 -36.03 -9.34
C GLY A 24 -16.85 -35.18 -9.22
N ASN A 25 -16.95 -33.87 -9.37
CA ASN A 25 -15.80 -32.98 -9.22
C ASN A 25 -15.64 -32.54 -7.76
N PRO A 26 -14.47 -32.74 -7.13
CA PRO A 26 -14.24 -32.28 -5.76
C PRO A 26 -14.03 -30.77 -5.69
N ARG A 27 -14.56 -30.18 -4.64
CA ARG A 27 -14.36 -28.78 -4.24
C ARG A 27 -13.81 -28.74 -2.84
N GLN A 28 -12.68 -28.10 -2.64
CA GLN A 28 -12.12 -27.92 -1.30
C GLN A 28 -12.92 -26.89 -0.51
N ILE A 29 -13.38 -27.28 0.68
CA ILE A 29 -14.00 -26.38 1.65
C ILE A 29 -12.89 -25.59 2.35
N ILE A 30 -12.95 -24.28 2.28
CA ILE A 30 -12.03 -23.37 2.96
C ILE A 30 -12.86 -22.43 3.84
N PHE A 31 -12.67 -22.52 5.14
CA PHE A 31 -13.41 -21.67 6.08
C PHE A 31 -12.92 -20.23 6.02
N ALA A 32 -13.85 -19.28 6.11
CA ALA A 32 -13.54 -17.84 6.06
C ALA A 32 -12.51 -17.43 7.12
N LYS A 33 -12.57 -18.01 8.33
CA LYS A 33 -11.60 -17.77 9.41
C LYS A 33 -10.16 -18.14 9.04
N ASP A 34 -9.95 -19.15 8.20
CA ASP A 34 -8.62 -19.58 7.79
C ASP A 34 -8.09 -18.68 6.66
N ARG A 35 -8.99 -18.20 5.80
CA ARG A 35 -8.67 -17.20 4.77
C ARG A 35 -8.28 -15.84 5.36
N GLN A 36 -8.93 -15.41 6.43
CA GLN A 36 -8.58 -14.15 7.11
C GLN A 36 -7.13 -14.12 7.62
N LYS A 37 -6.61 -15.27 8.09
CA LYS A 37 -5.21 -15.36 8.55
C LYS A 37 -4.18 -15.24 7.45
N VAL A 38 -4.51 -15.68 6.25
CA VAL A 38 -3.60 -15.67 5.09
C VAL A 38 -3.66 -14.34 4.35
N GLY A 39 -4.77 -13.61 4.49
CA GLY A 39 -5.03 -12.39 3.74
C GLY A 39 -5.36 -12.65 2.26
N LYS A 40 -5.47 -11.59 1.50
CA LYS A 40 -5.66 -11.62 0.05
C LYS A 40 -4.35 -11.23 -0.63
N TYR A 41 -3.89 -12.06 -1.56
CA TYR A 41 -2.75 -11.69 -2.40
C TYR A 41 -3.05 -10.41 -3.20
N LEU A 42 -2.04 -9.58 -3.36
CA LEU A 42 -2.14 -8.42 -4.25
C LEU A 42 -2.50 -8.89 -5.66
N GLN A 43 -3.42 -8.17 -6.25
CA GLN A 43 -3.84 -8.41 -7.63
C GLN A 43 -3.05 -7.47 -8.55
N ASP A 44 -3.02 -7.78 -9.82
CA ASP A 44 -2.43 -6.96 -10.89
C ASP A 44 -3.33 -5.80 -11.33
N ILE A 45 -4.63 -5.87 -10.99
CA ILE A 45 -5.61 -4.82 -11.28
C ILE A 45 -5.98 -4.10 -9.97
N TRP A 46 -5.78 -2.79 -9.95
CA TRP A 46 -6.02 -1.94 -8.78
C TRP A 46 -7.15 -0.94 -9.06
N ASN A 47 -8.19 -0.97 -8.24
CA ASN A 47 -9.38 -0.12 -8.36
C ASN A 47 -9.31 1.09 -7.42
N TYR A 48 -8.20 1.83 -7.42
CA TYR A 48 -8.08 3.10 -6.71
C TYR A 48 -8.46 4.25 -7.62
N LYS A 49 -9.26 5.18 -7.09
CA LYS A 49 -9.64 6.42 -7.79
C LYS A 49 -8.85 7.57 -7.20
N ASP A 50 -8.27 8.40 -8.04
CA ASP A 50 -7.64 9.65 -7.62
C ASP A 50 -8.70 10.60 -7.00
N PRO A 51 -8.29 11.53 -6.11
CA PRO A 51 -9.21 12.47 -5.48
C PRO A 51 -10.00 13.27 -6.52
N PHE A 52 -11.30 13.40 -6.31
CA PHE A 52 -12.16 14.15 -7.24
C PHE A 52 -11.86 15.66 -7.21
N TYR A 53 -11.43 16.16 -6.03
CA TYR A 53 -10.96 17.55 -5.83
C TYR A 53 -9.53 17.53 -5.29
N PRO A 54 -8.53 17.37 -6.16
CA PRO A 54 -7.14 17.31 -5.73
C PRO A 54 -6.66 18.70 -5.25
N GLN A 55 -5.90 18.74 -4.17
CA GLN A 55 -5.25 19.96 -3.68
C GLN A 55 -4.05 20.38 -4.55
N TYR A 56 -3.55 19.46 -5.36
CA TYR A 56 -2.45 19.68 -6.30
C TYR A 56 -2.73 18.89 -7.59
N PRO A 57 -2.43 19.43 -8.77
CA PRO A 57 -2.52 18.70 -10.03
C PRO A 57 -1.78 17.37 -9.91
N THR A 58 -2.36 16.28 -10.43
CA THR A 58 -1.76 14.93 -10.40
C THR A 58 -1.65 14.27 -9.01
N GLN A 59 -2.34 14.77 -7.97
CA GLN A 59 -2.38 14.15 -6.65
C GLN A 59 -2.93 12.71 -6.74
N LYS A 60 -2.17 11.75 -6.21
CA LYS A 60 -2.51 10.34 -6.24
C LYS A 60 -3.35 9.91 -5.03
N ASN A 61 -4.06 8.80 -5.18
CA ASN A 61 -4.83 8.19 -4.10
C ASN A 61 -3.91 7.74 -2.95
N SER A 62 -4.21 8.16 -1.72
CA SER A 62 -3.40 7.86 -0.54
C SER A 62 -3.34 6.36 -0.23
N ASP A 63 -4.48 5.66 -0.30
CA ASP A 63 -4.56 4.24 0.03
C ASP A 63 -3.75 3.38 -0.95
N MET A 64 -3.72 3.79 -2.23
CA MET A 64 -2.88 3.16 -3.25
C MET A 64 -1.39 3.33 -2.90
N LEU A 65 -0.97 4.54 -2.53
CA LEU A 65 0.42 4.81 -2.17
C LEU A 65 0.82 4.07 -0.90
N GLU A 66 -0.03 4.04 0.12
CA GLU A 66 0.21 3.28 1.34
C GLU A 66 0.36 1.77 1.04
N MET A 67 -0.48 1.22 0.18
CA MET A 67 -0.38 -0.19 -0.24
C MET A 67 0.96 -0.46 -0.94
N ILE A 68 1.36 0.40 -1.88
CA ILE A 68 2.65 0.28 -2.58
C ILE A 68 3.81 0.29 -1.58
N ILE A 69 3.83 1.27 -0.66
CA ILE A 69 4.90 1.43 0.32
C ILE A 69 4.95 0.23 1.27
N ARG A 70 3.81 -0.25 1.79
CA ARG A 70 3.75 -1.42 2.68
C ARG A 70 4.27 -2.68 2.04
N THR A 71 4.08 -2.85 0.74
CA THR A 71 4.49 -4.06 0.02
C THR A 71 5.92 -4.03 -0.49
N SER A 72 6.53 -2.85 -0.58
CA SER A 72 7.87 -2.65 -1.12
C SER A 72 8.93 -2.23 -0.09
N SER A 73 8.52 -2.03 1.18
CA SER A 73 9.42 -1.59 2.24
C SER A 73 9.01 -2.15 3.61
N ASN A 74 9.92 -2.09 4.58
CA ASN A 74 9.67 -2.42 5.98
C ASN A 74 9.45 -1.14 6.81
N GLU A 75 8.93 -1.29 8.03
CA GLU A 75 8.85 -0.17 8.96
C GLU A 75 10.24 0.41 9.25
N ASN A 76 10.31 1.73 9.35
CA ASN A 76 11.52 2.54 9.51
C ASN A 76 12.45 2.60 8.28
N ASP A 77 12.14 1.93 7.18
CA ASP A 77 12.86 2.15 5.91
C ASP A 77 12.63 3.59 5.41
N THR A 78 13.46 4.04 4.49
CA THR A 78 13.36 5.36 3.89
C THR A 78 12.78 5.28 2.48
N VAL A 79 11.68 5.99 2.25
CA VAL A 79 11.02 6.15 0.96
C VAL A 79 11.54 7.43 0.29
N LEU A 80 12.06 7.33 -0.92
CA LEU A 80 12.51 8.45 -1.73
C LEU A 80 11.52 8.74 -2.85
N ASP A 81 11.08 10.01 -2.95
CA ASP A 81 10.30 10.51 -4.08
C ASP A 81 11.02 11.72 -4.70
N CYS A 82 11.59 11.56 -5.89
CA CYS A 82 12.35 12.58 -6.59
C CYS A 82 11.47 13.61 -7.32
N PHE A 83 10.14 13.40 -7.35
CA PHE A 83 9.14 14.27 -7.98
C PHE A 83 7.95 14.43 -7.05
N ALA A 84 8.20 14.85 -5.82
CA ALA A 84 7.28 14.76 -4.70
C ALA A 84 5.95 15.51 -4.90
N GLY A 85 5.88 16.53 -5.74
CA GLY A 85 4.67 17.26 -6.09
C GLY A 85 3.88 17.76 -4.88
N SER A 86 2.72 17.16 -4.63
CA SER A 86 1.89 17.45 -3.45
C SER A 86 2.40 16.84 -2.15
N GLY A 87 3.39 15.95 -2.20
CA GLY A 87 3.88 15.18 -1.06
C GLY A 87 2.99 14.00 -0.66
N SER A 88 2.11 13.55 -1.53
CA SER A 88 1.20 12.42 -1.23
C SER A 88 1.97 11.14 -0.85
N THR A 89 3.09 10.87 -1.54
CA THR A 89 3.99 9.74 -1.21
C THR A 89 4.63 9.90 0.16
N LEU A 90 5.04 11.13 0.52
CA LEU A 90 5.67 11.41 1.80
C LEU A 90 4.68 11.24 2.95
N LEU A 91 3.45 11.73 2.76
CA LEU A 91 2.35 11.53 3.72
C LEU A 91 2.01 10.05 3.89
N ALA A 92 1.92 9.30 2.78
CA ALA A 92 1.65 7.88 2.83
C ALA A 92 2.77 7.13 3.56
N ALA A 93 4.05 7.47 3.32
CA ALA A 93 5.19 6.90 4.02
C ALA A 93 5.13 7.17 5.53
N SER A 94 4.85 8.40 5.93
CA SER A 94 4.66 8.79 7.33
C SER A 94 3.58 7.96 8.03
N LYS A 95 2.40 7.85 7.43
CA LYS A 95 1.25 7.09 7.96
C LYS A 95 1.54 5.61 8.17
N VAL A 96 2.45 5.05 7.39
CA VAL A 96 2.81 3.63 7.49
C VAL A 96 4.14 3.39 8.22
N ASN A 97 4.61 4.36 8.99
CA ASN A 97 5.84 4.30 9.80
C ASN A 97 7.12 4.11 8.96
N ARG A 98 7.21 4.82 7.84
CA ARG A 98 8.44 4.92 7.04
C ARG A 98 9.00 6.32 7.13
N ASN A 99 10.33 6.42 7.11
CA ASN A 99 11.01 7.69 6.87
C ASN A 99 10.82 8.10 5.41
N PHE A 100 10.98 9.37 5.10
CA PHE A 100 10.82 9.84 3.73
C PHE A 100 11.80 10.94 3.35
N ILE A 101 12.13 10.99 2.07
CA ILE A 101 12.87 12.07 1.43
C ILE A 101 12.07 12.47 0.19
N GLY A 102 11.68 13.74 0.10
CA GLY A 102 10.99 14.29 -1.07
C GLY A 102 11.85 15.33 -1.74
N ILE A 103 11.93 15.28 -3.07
CA ILE A 103 12.61 16.27 -3.91
C ILE A 103 11.61 16.80 -4.92
N ASP A 104 11.57 18.12 -5.09
CA ASP A 104 10.80 18.75 -6.16
C ASP A 104 11.51 20.05 -6.61
N SER A 105 11.35 20.43 -7.87
CA SER A 105 11.91 21.66 -8.41
C SER A 105 10.97 22.86 -8.26
N SER A 106 9.73 22.66 -7.89
CA SER A 106 8.68 23.67 -7.80
C SER A 106 8.55 24.22 -6.37
N GLU A 107 8.72 25.54 -6.21
CA GLU A 107 8.43 26.21 -4.93
C GLU A 107 6.98 26.00 -4.47
N LYS A 108 6.02 25.97 -5.43
CA LYS A 108 4.61 25.69 -5.12
C LYS A 108 4.39 24.29 -4.57
N ALA A 109 5.11 23.30 -5.10
CA ALA A 109 5.07 21.94 -4.56
C ALA A 109 5.55 21.92 -3.11
N PHE A 110 6.63 22.64 -2.85
CA PHE A 110 7.21 22.77 -1.53
C PHE A 110 6.23 23.35 -0.49
N ASP A 111 5.55 24.44 -0.82
CA ASP A 111 4.54 25.06 0.06
C ASP A 111 3.38 24.07 0.36
N VAL A 112 2.94 23.32 -0.65
CA VAL A 112 1.89 22.31 -0.49
C VAL A 112 2.36 21.16 0.38
N ILE A 113 3.58 20.66 0.16
CA ILE A 113 4.18 19.59 0.99
C ILE A 113 4.24 20.03 2.45
N GLN A 114 4.78 21.22 2.72
CA GLN A 114 4.87 21.75 4.09
C GLN A 114 3.51 21.83 4.78
N LYS A 115 2.50 22.37 4.07
CA LYS A 115 1.15 22.50 4.59
C LYS A 115 0.55 21.14 4.92
N ASN A 116 0.71 20.18 4.01
CA ASN A 116 0.16 18.84 4.16
C ASN A 116 0.82 18.08 5.32
N LEU A 117 2.15 18.11 5.40
CA LEU A 117 2.90 17.47 6.48
C LEU A 117 2.61 18.11 7.86
N LYS A 118 2.47 19.44 7.94
CA LYS A 118 2.10 20.12 9.19
C LYS A 118 0.68 19.77 9.65
N ASN A 119 -0.24 19.57 8.73
CA ASN A 119 -1.61 19.16 9.06
C ASN A 119 -1.64 17.71 9.58
N ASP A 120 -0.85 16.83 8.99
CA ASP A 120 -0.74 15.42 9.39
C ASP A 120 -0.01 15.26 10.74
N GLN A 121 0.99 16.09 11.02
CA GLN A 121 1.73 16.08 12.30
C GLN A 121 0.87 16.41 13.53
N LYS A 122 -0.28 17.04 13.38
CA LYS A 122 -1.25 17.22 14.47
C LYS A 122 -1.86 15.91 14.95
N GLU A 123 -1.83 14.89 14.11
CA GLU A 123 -2.33 13.53 14.41
C GLU A 123 -1.20 12.54 14.74
N LEU A 124 0.03 12.79 14.29
CA LEU A 124 1.17 11.85 14.40
C LEU A 124 2.36 12.52 15.11
N PHE A 125 2.59 12.19 16.33
CA PHE A 125 3.64 12.70 17.24
C PHE A 125 5.09 12.31 16.87
N ARG A 126 5.48 12.13 15.60
CA ARG A 126 6.81 11.60 15.27
C ARG A 126 7.36 12.02 13.91
N SER A 127 7.90 13.21 13.76
CA SER A 127 9.06 13.37 12.86
C SER A 127 9.62 14.79 12.91
N GLU A 128 10.93 14.90 13.07
CA GLU A 128 11.65 16.12 12.76
C GLU A 128 11.62 16.31 11.24
N LEU A 129 10.95 17.36 10.79
CA LEU A 129 10.93 17.73 9.37
C LEU A 129 12.09 18.64 9.09
N ALA A 130 13.14 18.15 8.44
CA ALA A 130 14.23 18.96 7.94
C ALA A 130 13.98 19.36 6.49
N ILE A 131 14.13 20.66 6.20
CA ILE A 131 13.87 21.25 4.91
C ILE A 131 15.15 21.88 4.39
N TYR A 132 15.58 21.48 3.18
CA TYR A 132 16.78 21.96 2.54
C TYR A 132 16.43 22.65 1.22
N HIS A 133 16.91 23.89 1.05
CA HIS A 133 16.86 24.61 -0.22
C HIS A 133 18.23 24.60 -0.87
N GLN A 134 18.31 24.12 -2.10
CA GLN A 134 19.51 24.31 -2.90
C GLN A 134 19.53 25.76 -3.40
N LYS A 135 20.48 26.56 -2.93
CA LYS A 135 20.72 27.90 -3.52
C LYS A 135 21.24 27.70 -4.95
N SER A 136 20.51 28.23 -5.94
CA SER A 136 21.05 28.34 -7.29
C SER A 136 22.24 29.28 -7.23
N ASN A 137 23.45 28.77 -7.44
CA ASN A 137 24.57 29.60 -7.77
C ASN A 137 24.27 30.23 -9.16
N LYS A 138 23.89 31.50 -9.17
CA LYS A 138 23.91 32.33 -10.40
C LYS A 138 25.33 32.69 -10.75
#